data_69a3e53cd1da0257dcc27b7a4bc99049
#
_entry.id   69a3e53cd1da0257dcc27b7a4bc99049
#
_cell.length_a   1.000
_cell.length_b   1.000
_cell.length_c   1.000
_cell.angle_alpha   90.00
_cell.angle_beta   90.00
_cell.angle_gamma   90.00
#
_symmetry.space_group_name_H-M   'P 1'
#
loop_
_entity.id
_entity.type
_entity.pdbx_description
1 polymer ?
#
loop_
_entity_poly.entity_id
_entity_poly.type
_entity_poly.pdbx_seq_one_letter_code
_entity_poly.pdbx_strand_id
1 'polypeptide(L)'
;MRSTLECLTDWMSRQRWYAGKGRTPQLVEVSCVDWPSSDADARVQVMLVRDLASNPPSLYHVPVVLRQTIPRGSGATFIGRDENNDYLFDGAYEPAYTSALLHQLGLERENQRSRVHAGEQSNTSIIFDDGPEP
;
A
#
# COMPACT_ATOMS: atom_id res chain seq x y z
N MET A 1 7.81 11.67 -16.84
CA MET A 1 7.62 11.20 -15.47
C MET A 1 6.34 10.40 -15.37
N ARG A 2 6.30 9.46 -14.43
CA ARG A 2 5.17 8.53 -14.32
C ARG A 2 4.15 9.05 -13.32
N SER A 3 2.85 8.87 -13.64
CA SER A 3 1.81 9.13 -12.66
C SER A 3 1.78 8.02 -11.60
N THR A 4 1.06 8.26 -10.51
CA THR A 4 0.87 7.24 -9.48
C THR A 4 0.26 5.97 -10.08
N LEU A 5 -0.76 6.12 -10.94
CA LEU A 5 -1.39 4.96 -11.59
C LEU A 5 -0.42 4.19 -12.48
N GLU A 6 0.46 4.88 -13.20
CA GLU A 6 1.47 4.20 -14.02
C GLU A 6 2.44 3.40 -13.16
N CYS A 7 2.88 3.98 -12.03
CA CYS A 7 3.74 3.27 -11.10
C CYS A 7 3.03 2.03 -10.53
N LEU A 8 1.76 2.17 -10.16
CA LEU A 8 0.97 1.06 -9.63
C LEU A 8 0.77 -0.03 -10.67
N THR A 9 0.52 0.35 -11.92
CA THR A 9 0.31 -0.62 -13.01
C THR A 9 1.52 -1.53 -13.15
N ASP A 10 2.71 -0.95 -13.19
CA ASP A 10 3.93 -1.72 -13.32
C ASP A 10 4.20 -2.59 -12.09
N TRP A 11 3.99 -2.03 -10.92
CA TRP A 11 4.25 -2.72 -9.66
C TRP A 11 3.25 -3.83 -9.37
N MET A 12 1.95 -3.59 -9.59
CA MET A 12 0.90 -4.55 -9.26
C MET A 12 1.03 -5.86 -10.03
N SER A 13 1.44 -5.78 -11.29
CA SER A 13 1.56 -6.98 -12.12
C SER A 13 2.56 -8.00 -11.56
N ARG A 14 3.47 -7.55 -10.71
CA ARG A 14 4.51 -8.39 -10.10
C ARG A 14 4.14 -8.86 -8.70
N GLN A 15 2.98 -8.44 -8.18
CA GLN A 15 2.60 -8.77 -6.82
C GLN A 15 1.89 -10.12 -6.76
N ARG A 16 2.18 -10.86 -5.69
CA ARG A 16 1.62 -12.19 -5.48
C ARG A 16 0.09 -12.19 -5.47
N TRP A 17 -0.50 -11.13 -4.92
CA TRP A 17 -1.95 -11.03 -4.75
C TRP A 17 -2.68 -10.56 -6.00
N TYR A 18 -1.97 -10.13 -7.05
CA TYR A 18 -2.61 -9.67 -8.26
C TYR A 18 -3.23 -10.84 -9.02
N ALA A 19 -4.55 -10.78 -9.27
CA ALA A 19 -5.27 -11.89 -9.88
C ALA A 19 -5.04 -12.02 -11.38
N GLY A 20 -4.60 -10.93 -12.04
CA GLY A 20 -4.43 -10.91 -13.49
C GLY A 20 -3.06 -11.33 -13.98
N LYS A 21 -2.48 -12.37 -13.39
CA LYS A 21 -1.14 -12.84 -13.77
C LYS A 21 -1.02 -13.05 -15.28
N GLY A 22 0.09 -12.59 -15.85
CA GLY A 22 0.34 -12.68 -17.28
C GLY A 22 -0.33 -11.60 -18.10
N ARG A 23 -1.03 -10.67 -17.48
CA ARG A 23 -1.67 -9.54 -18.15
C ARG A 23 -1.14 -8.23 -17.59
N THR A 24 -1.17 -7.19 -18.42
CA THR A 24 -0.89 -5.83 -17.97
C THR A 24 -2.15 -5.24 -17.36
N PRO A 25 -2.11 -4.75 -16.12
CA PRO A 25 -3.28 -4.10 -15.53
C PRO A 25 -3.71 -2.88 -16.32
N GLN A 26 -5.02 -2.64 -16.36
CA GLN A 26 -5.62 -1.44 -16.95
C GLN A 26 -6.37 -0.72 -15.84
N LEU A 27 -5.65 0.06 -15.04
CA LEU A 27 -6.16 0.63 -13.81
C LEU A 27 -6.92 1.92 -14.05
N VAL A 28 -8.07 2.04 -13.38
CA VAL A 28 -8.84 3.27 -13.29
C VAL A 28 -8.98 3.60 -11.81
N GLU A 29 -8.65 4.84 -11.45
CA GLU A 29 -8.82 5.29 -10.08
C GLU A 29 -10.30 5.49 -9.78
N VAL A 30 -10.80 4.77 -8.77
CA VAL A 30 -12.18 4.93 -8.28
C VAL A 30 -12.22 5.98 -7.18
N SER A 31 -11.28 5.91 -6.25
CA SER A 31 -11.14 6.92 -5.20
C SER A 31 -9.71 6.94 -4.68
N CYS A 32 -9.34 8.08 -4.09
CA CYS A 32 -8.06 8.24 -3.43
C CYS A 32 -8.30 9.14 -2.21
N VAL A 33 -8.06 8.59 -1.03
CA VAL A 33 -8.32 9.29 0.22
C VAL A 33 -7.01 9.44 0.99
N ASP A 34 -6.73 10.67 1.45
CA ASP A 34 -5.59 10.91 2.34
C ASP A 34 -6.02 10.64 3.78
N TRP A 35 -5.23 9.83 4.49
CA TRP A 35 -5.43 9.60 5.92
C TRP A 35 -4.40 10.38 6.72
N PRO A 36 -4.78 10.91 7.89
CA PRO A 36 -3.80 11.55 8.76
C PRO A 36 -2.67 10.60 9.14
N SER A 37 -1.44 11.10 9.07
CA SER A 37 -0.25 10.33 9.41
C SER A 37 0.42 10.95 10.63
N SER A 38 0.83 10.11 11.58
CA SER A 38 1.63 10.55 12.71
C SER A 38 3.10 10.73 12.36
N ASP A 39 3.52 10.24 11.20
CA ASP A 39 4.88 10.41 10.70
C ASP A 39 4.93 11.63 9.78
N ALA A 40 5.65 12.68 10.20
CA ALA A 40 5.72 13.92 9.45
C ALA A 40 6.41 13.75 8.08
N ASP A 41 7.23 12.70 7.93
CA ASP A 41 7.95 12.45 6.69
C ASP A 41 7.20 11.52 5.73
N ALA A 42 5.98 11.15 6.07
CA ALA A 42 5.19 10.22 5.28
C ALA A 42 3.77 10.74 5.09
N ARG A 43 3.26 10.58 3.87
CA ARG A 43 1.84 10.79 3.58
C ARG A 43 1.21 9.43 3.31
N VAL A 44 -0.02 9.25 3.78
CA VAL A 44 -0.73 7.99 3.62
C VAL A 44 -1.92 8.23 2.70
N GLN A 45 -1.97 7.50 1.60
CA GLN A 45 -3.09 7.52 0.67
C GLN A 45 -3.67 6.14 0.53
N VAL A 46 -4.99 6.05 0.58
CA VAL A 46 -5.70 4.79 0.36
C VAL A 46 -6.43 4.91 -0.96
N MET A 47 -6.02 4.10 -1.91
CA MET A 47 -6.57 4.12 -3.25
C MET A 47 -7.47 2.92 -3.50
N LEU A 48 -8.60 3.17 -4.15
CA LEU A 48 -9.39 2.12 -4.76
C LEU A 48 -9.19 2.22 -6.26
N VAL A 49 -8.73 1.14 -6.86
CA VAL A 49 -8.50 1.09 -8.30
C VAL A 49 -9.25 -0.10 -8.88
N ARG A 50 -9.79 0.11 -10.08
CA ARG A 50 -10.47 -0.95 -10.83
C ARG A 50 -9.58 -1.38 -11.97
N ASP A 51 -9.41 -2.69 -12.10
CA ASP A 51 -8.63 -3.26 -13.21
C ASP A 51 -9.58 -3.72 -14.29
N LEU A 52 -9.58 -3.00 -15.41
CA LEU A 52 -10.43 -3.31 -16.55
C LEU A 52 -9.87 -4.43 -17.43
N ALA A 53 -8.64 -4.89 -17.15
CA ALA A 53 -8.06 -6.02 -17.87
C ALA A 53 -8.71 -7.34 -17.52
N SER A 54 -9.41 -7.43 -16.37
CA SER A 54 -10.16 -8.63 -15.99
C SER A 54 -11.63 -8.49 -16.35
N ASN A 55 -12.31 -9.62 -16.55
CA ASN A 55 -13.74 -9.65 -16.92
C ASN A 55 -14.45 -10.65 -15.99
N PRO A 56 -15.31 -10.20 -15.06
CA PRO A 56 -15.64 -8.80 -14.77
C PRO A 56 -14.46 -8.03 -14.19
N PRO A 57 -14.49 -6.70 -14.24
CA PRO A 57 -13.41 -5.89 -13.66
C PRO A 57 -13.21 -6.15 -12.17
N SER A 58 -11.95 -6.20 -11.76
CA SER A 58 -11.59 -6.41 -10.35
C SER A 58 -11.35 -5.08 -9.65
N LEU A 59 -11.74 -4.98 -8.39
CA LEU A 59 -11.53 -3.81 -7.56
C LEU A 59 -10.44 -4.12 -6.54
N TYR A 60 -9.43 -3.26 -6.47
CA TYR A 60 -8.34 -3.43 -5.51
C TYR A 60 -8.26 -2.24 -4.57
N HIS A 61 -8.05 -2.55 -3.31
CA HIS A 61 -7.77 -1.58 -2.26
C HIS A 61 -6.26 -1.52 -2.09
N VAL A 62 -5.67 -0.37 -2.42
CA VAL A 62 -4.21 -0.23 -2.46
C VAL A 62 -3.78 0.90 -1.53
N PRO A 63 -3.25 0.58 -0.34
CA PRO A 63 -2.65 1.61 0.50
C PRO A 63 -1.25 1.95 0.00
N VAL A 64 -0.95 3.24 -0.04
CA VAL A 64 0.33 3.75 -0.53
C VAL A 64 0.88 4.74 0.49
N VAL A 65 2.16 4.62 0.79
CA VAL A 65 2.86 5.61 1.60
C VAL A 65 3.81 6.38 0.70
N LEU A 66 3.72 7.71 0.75
CA LEU A 66 4.53 8.61 -0.05
C LEU A 66 5.58 9.27 0.84
N ARG A 67 6.83 9.24 0.39
CA ARG A 67 7.95 9.85 1.11
C ARG A 67 8.81 10.64 0.14
N GLN A 68 9.51 11.64 0.65
CA GLN A 68 10.43 12.42 -0.17
C GLN A 68 11.84 11.84 -0.22
N THR A 69 12.11 10.85 0.63
CA THR A 69 13.39 10.13 0.64
C THR A 69 13.11 8.65 0.76
N ILE A 70 14.10 7.84 0.39
CA ILE A 70 13.99 6.37 0.49
C ILE A 70 14.59 5.92 1.81
N PRO A 71 13.79 5.37 2.73
CA PRO A 71 14.34 4.84 3.98
C PRO A 71 15.28 3.66 3.70
N ARG A 72 16.29 3.52 4.54
CA ARG A 72 17.24 2.41 4.42
C ARG A 72 16.52 1.08 4.55
N GLY A 73 16.81 0.14 3.66
CA GLY A 73 16.25 -1.20 3.71
C GLY A 73 14.86 -1.34 3.14
N SER A 74 14.31 -0.30 2.48
CA SER A 74 12.93 -0.32 1.99
C SER A 74 12.79 -0.75 0.54
N GLY A 75 13.85 -1.27 -0.09
CA GLY A 75 13.81 -1.61 -1.51
C GLY A 75 12.75 -2.64 -1.88
N ALA A 76 12.46 -3.60 -0.98
CA ALA A 76 11.49 -4.67 -1.25
C ALA A 76 10.04 -4.16 -1.32
N THR A 77 9.74 -3.00 -0.72
CA THR A 77 8.40 -2.43 -0.69
C THR A 77 8.25 -1.21 -1.60
N PHE A 78 9.30 -0.85 -2.31
CA PHE A 78 9.31 0.31 -3.18
C PHE A 78 8.45 0.06 -4.40
N ILE A 79 7.53 0.99 -4.68
CA ILE A 79 6.64 0.93 -5.84
C ILE A 79 7.23 1.70 -7.01
N GLY A 80 7.64 2.94 -6.78
CA GLY A 80 8.16 3.79 -7.82
C GLY A 80 8.26 5.24 -7.37
N ARG A 81 8.65 6.11 -8.28
CA ARG A 81 8.72 7.55 -8.05
C ARG A 81 7.75 8.22 -9.02
N ASP A 82 6.86 9.05 -8.48
CA ASP A 82 5.83 9.65 -9.31
C ASP A 82 6.27 11.02 -9.89
N GLU A 83 5.38 11.63 -10.66
CA GLU A 83 5.62 12.91 -11.32
C GLU A 83 5.80 14.08 -10.36
N ASN A 84 5.41 13.92 -9.09
CA ASN A 84 5.60 14.93 -8.05
C ASN A 84 6.89 14.72 -7.26
N ASN A 85 7.74 13.80 -7.72
CA ASN A 85 9.00 13.42 -7.06
C ASN A 85 8.82 12.76 -5.69
N ASP A 86 7.64 12.20 -5.44
CA ASP A 86 7.41 11.40 -4.25
C ASP A 86 7.79 9.95 -4.51
N TYR A 87 8.42 9.33 -3.52
CA TYR A 87 8.71 7.89 -3.55
C TYR A 87 7.52 7.15 -2.97
N LEU A 88 7.04 6.16 -3.71
CA LEU A 88 5.84 5.39 -3.37
C LEU A 88 6.23 4.05 -2.79
N PHE A 89 5.60 3.67 -1.68
CA PHE A 89 5.87 2.40 -1.00
C PHE A 89 4.57 1.64 -0.75
N ASP A 90 4.67 0.31 -0.72
CA ASP A 90 3.52 -0.56 -0.40
C ASP A 90 3.10 -0.30 1.04
N GLY A 91 1.94 0.32 1.21
CA GLY A 91 1.45 0.74 2.51
C GLY A 91 1.28 -0.40 3.51
N ALA A 92 0.95 -1.61 3.04
CA ALA A 92 0.76 -2.75 3.93
C ALA A 92 2.00 -3.05 4.79
N TYR A 93 3.19 -2.71 4.29
CA TYR A 93 4.45 -2.93 4.98
C TYR A 93 4.96 -1.69 5.71
N GLU A 94 4.20 -0.58 5.68
CA GLU A 94 4.65 0.69 6.22
C GLU A 94 3.94 1.00 7.54
N PRO A 95 4.68 1.21 8.63
CA PRO A 95 4.05 1.58 9.92
C PRO A 95 3.19 2.84 9.84
N ALA A 96 3.55 3.78 8.95
CA ALA A 96 2.74 4.99 8.77
C ALA A 96 1.31 4.64 8.36
N TYR A 97 1.13 3.68 7.43
CA TYR A 97 -0.20 3.26 7.02
C TYR A 97 -0.89 2.44 8.12
N THR A 98 -0.19 1.46 8.69
CA THR A 98 -0.83 0.55 9.65
C THR A 98 -1.25 1.30 10.91
N SER A 99 -0.48 2.29 11.34
CA SER A 99 -0.88 3.16 12.45
C SER A 99 -2.09 4.01 12.08
N ALA A 100 -2.11 4.55 10.86
CA ALA A 100 -3.24 5.34 10.39
C ALA A 100 -4.51 4.48 10.31
N LEU A 101 -4.38 3.23 9.87
CA LEU A 101 -5.50 2.29 9.82
C LEU A 101 -6.09 2.05 11.20
N LEU A 102 -5.24 1.80 12.20
CA LEU A 102 -5.72 1.60 13.56
C LEU A 102 -6.41 2.85 14.10
N HIS A 103 -5.89 4.02 13.77
CA HIS A 103 -6.51 5.28 14.16
C HIS A 103 -7.91 5.40 13.55
N GLN A 104 -8.05 5.09 12.26
CA GLN A 104 -9.34 5.14 11.59
C GLN A 104 -10.35 4.17 12.18
N LEU A 105 -9.87 3.04 12.69
CA LEU A 105 -10.73 2.02 13.31
C LEU A 105 -10.97 2.25 14.80
N GLY A 106 -10.32 3.24 15.40
CA GLY A 106 -10.42 3.49 16.85
C GLY A 106 -9.75 2.43 17.69
N LEU A 107 -8.73 1.76 17.17
CA LEU A 107 -8.08 0.64 17.82
C LEU A 107 -6.61 0.92 18.16
N GLU A 108 -6.22 2.20 18.20
CA GLU A 108 -4.84 2.55 18.51
C GLU A 108 -4.40 2.08 19.88
N ARG A 109 -3.16 1.59 19.97
CA ARG A 109 -2.52 1.20 21.23
C ARG A 109 -1.06 1.62 21.18
N GLU A 110 -0.48 1.89 22.36
CA GLU A 110 0.94 2.17 22.47
C GLU A 110 1.76 0.93 22.14
N ASN A 111 2.91 1.15 21.51
CA ASN A 111 3.87 0.10 21.18
C ASN A 111 3.32 -1.02 20.29
N GLN A 112 2.24 -0.75 19.58
CA GLN A 112 1.69 -1.73 18.68
C GLN A 112 2.54 -1.86 17.42
N ARG A 113 2.74 -3.09 16.98
CA ARG A 113 3.50 -3.41 15.78
C ARG A 113 2.63 -4.18 14.81
N SER A 114 2.97 -4.12 13.54
CA SER A 114 2.23 -4.82 12.50
C SER A 114 3.18 -5.61 11.62
N ARG A 115 2.66 -6.66 11.02
CA ARG A 115 3.36 -7.44 10.01
C ARG A 115 2.37 -7.97 8.99
N VAL A 116 2.85 -8.16 7.77
CA VAL A 116 2.05 -8.73 6.71
C VAL A 116 2.11 -10.26 6.81
N HIS A 117 0.95 -10.89 6.73
CA HIS A 117 0.89 -12.35 6.75
C HIS A 117 1.35 -12.91 5.39
N ALA A 118 2.40 -13.73 5.42
CA ALA A 118 3.01 -14.29 4.21
C ALA A 118 2.42 -15.67 3.90
N GLY A 119 1.16 -15.71 3.48
CA GLY A 119 0.51 -16.95 3.06
C GLY A 119 0.39 -17.02 1.54
N GLU A 120 -0.13 -18.13 1.05
CA GLU A 120 -0.36 -18.34 -0.40
C GLU A 120 -1.72 -17.81 -0.85
N GLN A 121 -2.29 -16.88 -0.13
CA GLN A 121 -3.58 -16.31 -0.43
C GLN A 121 -3.44 -15.16 -1.42
N SER A 122 -4.50 -14.90 -2.18
CA SER A 122 -4.55 -13.78 -3.10
C SER A 122 -4.77 -12.44 -2.39
N ASN A 123 -5.01 -12.45 -1.08
CA ASN A 123 -5.23 -11.25 -0.28
C ASN A 123 -4.04 -10.99 0.62
N THR A 124 -3.80 -9.71 0.90
CA THR A 124 -2.81 -9.31 1.89
C THR A 124 -3.49 -9.20 3.25
N SER A 125 -2.92 -9.86 4.24
CA SER A 125 -3.40 -9.78 5.63
C SER A 125 -2.36 -9.10 6.49
N ILE A 126 -2.81 -8.23 7.39
CA ILE A 126 -1.94 -7.52 8.32
C ILE A 126 -2.26 -7.99 9.73
N ILE A 127 -1.23 -8.40 10.46
CA ILE A 127 -1.37 -8.85 11.84
C ILE A 127 -0.79 -7.79 12.76
N PHE A 128 -1.56 -7.39 13.76
CA PHE A 128 -1.13 -6.41 14.74
C PHE A 128 -0.78 -7.11 16.05
N ASP A 129 0.41 -6.84 16.56
CA ASP A 129 0.88 -7.37 17.84
C ASP A 129 0.87 -6.27 18.87
N ASP A 130 0.58 -6.62 20.13
CA ASP A 130 0.54 -5.65 21.23
C ASP A 130 1.93 -5.27 21.75
N GLY A 131 2.96 -5.56 20.99
CA GLY A 131 4.33 -5.31 21.40
C GLY A 131 4.93 -6.52 22.12
N PRO A 132 6.14 -6.39 22.68
CA PRO A 132 6.76 -7.52 23.39
C PRO A 132 5.95 -7.88 24.61
N GLU A 133 5.78 -9.18 24.84
CA GLU A 133 5.11 -9.65 26.02
C GLU A 133 5.89 -9.25 27.27
N PRO A 134 5.19 -8.82 28.30
CA PRO A 134 5.85 -8.48 29.54
C PRO A 134 6.49 -9.70 30.21
#